data_b14bcf4c178c3c7301b5e19fdf470991
#
_entry.id   b14bcf4c178c3c7301b5e19fdf470991
#
_cell.length_a   1.000
_cell.length_b   1.000
_cell.length_c   1.000
_cell.angle_alpha   90.00
_cell.angle_beta   90.00
_cell.angle_gamma   90.00
#
_symmetry.space_group_name_H-M   'P 1'
#
loop_
_entity.id
_entity.type
_entity.pdbx_description
1 polymer ?
#
loop_
_entity_poly.entity_id
_entity_poly.type
_entity_poly.pdbx_seq_one_letter_code
_entity_poly.pdbx_strand_id
1 'polypeptide(L)'
;MRLACQEHILPGDDILEKWEFASEAGFDGIELRGTDDWRERLDSLKVAREEGVVFSSVCLISDRFIGDFDANRRREAVEHMKHLLSGIAELGGTGAVTPAAFGLASKRLPPFEVPRTEEEDRRVLLDTLEELGEHAECEGTLVLLEPLNRYEDHMLNRLDEGVELAKATKKGSIKIMGDLFHMNIEEDDLGEAIRQAEDHLVHVHHADSNRLQPGAGHTDFAGAFDALSGIGFDGYMAMECGIRGDTREALPEVVRHLRSSMG
;
A
#
# COMPACT_ATOMS: atom_id res chain seq x y z
N MET A 1 7.84 -10.78 9.73
CA MET A 1 7.00 -9.56 9.68
C MET A 1 7.80 -8.36 10.15
N ARG A 2 7.84 -7.27 9.40
CA ARG A 2 8.58 -6.03 9.69
C ARG A 2 7.58 -4.88 9.79
N LEU A 3 7.74 -3.99 10.77
CA LEU A 3 6.88 -2.82 10.93
C LEU A 3 7.44 -1.61 10.19
N ALA A 4 6.60 -0.93 9.43
CA ALA A 4 6.92 0.35 8.80
C ALA A 4 5.88 1.42 9.18
N CYS A 5 6.18 2.66 8.86
CA CYS A 5 5.27 3.78 9.06
C CYS A 5 5.35 4.71 7.86
N GLN A 6 4.22 5.23 7.42
CA GLN A 6 4.22 6.26 6.37
C GLN A 6 4.90 7.54 6.85
N GLU A 7 5.74 8.12 5.99
CA GLU A 7 6.61 9.26 6.31
C GLU A 7 5.88 10.50 6.84
N HIS A 8 4.62 10.69 6.45
CA HIS A 8 3.85 11.87 6.88
C HIS A 8 3.30 11.75 8.30
N ILE A 9 3.27 10.54 8.87
CA ILE A 9 2.86 10.28 10.24
C ILE A 9 4.02 10.52 11.21
N LEU A 10 5.25 10.31 10.73
CA LEU A 10 6.45 10.41 11.54
C LEU A 10 6.80 11.88 11.85
N PRO A 11 7.10 12.21 13.12
CA PRO A 11 7.60 13.53 13.48
C PRO A 11 9.04 13.72 13.00
N GLY A 12 9.35 14.91 12.54
CA GLY A 12 10.66 15.33 12.01
C GLY A 12 10.48 16.28 10.83
N ASP A 13 11.41 17.16 10.62
CA ASP A 13 11.38 18.15 9.54
C ASP A 13 11.93 17.57 8.22
N ASP A 14 12.85 16.61 8.32
CA ASP A 14 13.40 15.89 7.17
C ASP A 14 13.35 14.36 7.36
N ILE A 15 13.79 13.62 6.33
CA ILE A 15 13.69 12.16 6.33
C ILE A 15 14.65 11.49 7.32
N LEU A 16 15.77 12.11 7.65
CA LEU A 16 16.74 11.60 8.61
C LEU A 16 16.19 11.70 10.03
N GLU A 17 15.63 12.83 10.40
CA GLU A 17 14.95 13.01 11.70
C GLU A 17 13.76 12.06 11.86
N LYS A 18 12.99 11.88 10.78
CA LYS A 18 11.89 10.89 10.75
C LYS A 18 12.39 9.47 10.96
N TRP A 19 13.50 9.11 10.35
CA TRP A 19 14.10 7.79 10.53
C TRP A 19 14.68 7.58 11.92
N GLU A 20 15.38 8.58 12.47
CA GLU A 20 15.85 8.54 13.85
C GLU A 20 14.72 8.20 14.80
N PHE A 21 13.63 8.98 14.73
CA PHE A 21 12.45 8.73 15.55
C PHE A 21 11.81 7.36 15.26
N ALA A 22 11.64 6.98 13.99
CA ALA A 22 10.99 5.72 13.62
C ALA A 22 11.78 4.52 14.16
N SER A 23 13.10 4.53 14.01
CA SER A 23 13.98 3.46 14.48
C SER A 23 13.99 3.35 16.02
N GLU A 24 14.02 4.48 16.73
CA GLU A 24 13.92 4.52 18.19
C GLU A 24 12.55 4.03 18.69
N ALA A 25 11.47 4.35 17.98
CA ALA A 25 10.13 3.85 18.28
C ALA A 25 9.96 2.34 18.00
N GLY A 26 10.89 1.72 17.23
CA GLY A 26 10.93 0.29 16.93
C GLY A 26 10.31 -0.09 15.58
N PHE A 27 10.17 0.84 14.65
CA PHE A 27 9.86 0.56 13.24
C PHE A 27 11.11 0.05 12.49
N ASP A 28 10.89 -0.83 11.52
CA ASP A 28 11.92 -1.46 10.70
C ASP A 28 12.11 -0.74 9.36
N GLY A 29 11.27 0.24 9.03
CA GLY A 29 11.34 0.99 7.77
C GLY A 29 10.33 2.14 7.69
N ILE A 30 10.52 2.97 6.67
CA ILE A 30 9.62 4.06 6.30
C ILE A 30 8.96 3.72 4.97
N GLU A 31 7.64 3.89 4.87
CA GLU A 31 6.95 3.93 3.60
C GLU A 31 6.86 5.38 3.10
N LEU A 32 7.35 5.59 1.89
CA LEU A 32 7.42 6.90 1.27
C LEU A 32 6.09 7.29 0.61
N ARG A 33 5.88 8.59 0.43
CA ARG A 33 4.75 9.12 -0.33
C ARG A 33 5.19 9.39 -1.77
N GLY A 34 4.55 8.72 -2.71
CA GLY A 34 4.75 8.87 -4.15
C GLY A 34 3.97 10.05 -4.73
N THR A 35 4.34 11.26 -4.35
CA THR A 35 3.76 12.53 -4.80
C THR A 35 4.35 12.99 -6.13
N ASP A 36 3.74 13.99 -6.77
CA ASP A 36 4.17 14.50 -8.09
C ASP A 36 5.63 15.02 -8.10
N ASP A 37 6.16 15.42 -6.94
CA ASP A 37 7.57 15.85 -6.75
C ASP A 37 8.56 14.69 -6.54
N TRP A 38 8.14 13.44 -6.74
CA TRP A 38 8.94 12.23 -6.49
C TRP A 38 10.35 12.30 -7.10
N ARG A 39 10.43 12.73 -8.37
CA ARG A 39 11.71 12.81 -9.07
C ARG A 39 12.68 13.82 -8.45
N GLU A 40 12.15 14.94 -7.95
CA GLU A 40 12.94 16.00 -7.32
C GLU A 40 13.50 15.53 -5.97
N ARG A 41 12.76 14.66 -5.27
CA ARG A 41 13.14 14.10 -3.97
C ARG A 41 14.16 12.97 -4.06
N LEU A 42 14.22 12.26 -5.19
CA LEU A 42 14.91 10.98 -5.29
C LEU A 42 16.41 11.07 -4.92
N ASP A 43 17.12 12.11 -5.35
CA ASP A 43 18.53 12.25 -5.05
C ASP A 43 18.79 12.43 -3.54
N SER A 44 17.94 13.19 -2.84
CA SER A 44 18.03 13.36 -1.40
C SER A 44 17.69 12.07 -0.64
N LEU A 45 16.73 11.29 -1.14
CA LEU A 45 16.38 9.98 -0.57
C LEU A 45 17.52 8.95 -0.74
N LYS A 46 18.25 8.99 -1.87
CA LYS A 46 19.44 8.15 -2.07
C LYS A 46 20.54 8.47 -1.05
N VAL A 47 20.78 9.75 -0.80
CA VAL A 47 21.73 10.17 0.25
C VAL A 47 21.29 9.66 1.61
N ALA A 48 19.99 9.82 1.96
CA ALA A 48 19.47 9.32 3.22
C ALA A 48 19.60 7.79 3.35
N ARG A 49 19.40 7.03 2.26
CA ARG A 49 19.65 5.59 2.24
C ARG A 49 21.10 5.24 2.53
N GLU A 50 22.05 5.99 1.96
CA GLU A 50 23.49 5.80 2.23
C GLU A 50 23.84 6.08 3.70
N GLU A 51 23.09 6.97 4.35
CA GLU A 51 23.17 7.27 5.79
C GLU A 51 22.43 6.24 6.67
N GLY A 52 21.81 5.22 6.08
CA GLY A 52 21.23 4.08 6.80
C GLY A 52 19.72 4.14 6.96
N VAL A 53 19.02 5.07 6.30
CA VAL A 53 17.54 5.05 6.27
C VAL A 53 17.04 3.81 5.52
N VAL A 54 16.09 3.09 6.11
CA VAL A 54 15.46 1.93 5.49
C VAL A 54 14.10 2.34 4.91
N PHE A 55 13.95 2.19 3.60
CA PHE A 55 12.69 2.42 2.91
C PHE A 55 12.00 1.09 2.63
N SER A 56 10.76 0.92 3.08
CA SER A 56 9.98 -0.30 2.89
C SER A 56 9.34 -0.38 1.51
N SER A 57 8.73 0.70 1.08
CA SER A 57 7.84 0.82 -0.06
C SER A 57 7.58 2.28 -0.38
N VAL A 58 6.88 2.55 -1.49
CA VAL A 58 6.30 3.86 -1.79
C VAL A 58 4.82 3.72 -2.09
N CYS A 59 3.97 4.53 -1.46
CA CYS A 59 2.53 4.57 -1.70
C CYS A 59 2.18 5.73 -2.63
N LEU A 60 1.44 5.44 -3.71
CA LEU A 60 0.96 6.45 -4.67
C LEU A 60 0.06 7.47 -3.99
N ILE A 61 0.41 8.75 -4.10
CA ILE A 61 -0.41 9.87 -3.66
C ILE A 61 -0.72 10.73 -4.88
N SER A 62 -1.89 10.53 -5.45
CA SER A 62 -2.28 11.18 -6.71
C SER A 62 -3.79 11.37 -6.80
N ASP A 63 -4.24 12.19 -7.73
CA ASP A 63 -5.63 12.29 -8.18
C ASP A 63 -5.87 11.53 -9.51
N ARG A 64 -4.85 10.80 -9.99
CA ARG A 64 -4.86 10.02 -11.23
C ARG A 64 -4.54 8.57 -10.90
N PHE A 65 -5.29 7.64 -11.46
CA PHE A 65 -5.20 6.22 -11.15
C PHE A 65 -5.08 5.35 -12.40
N ILE A 66 -4.54 4.16 -12.23
CA ILE A 66 -4.30 3.20 -13.32
C ILE A 66 -5.60 2.70 -13.98
N GLY A 67 -6.75 2.85 -13.28
CA GLY A 67 -8.09 2.58 -13.78
C GLY A 67 -8.87 3.83 -14.22
N ASP A 68 -8.27 5.03 -14.29
CA ASP A 68 -8.99 6.28 -14.60
C ASP A 68 -9.84 6.16 -15.87
N PHE A 69 -11.01 6.79 -15.84
CA PHE A 69 -11.93 6.81 -17.00
C PHE A 69 -11.36 7.60 -18.17
N ASP A 70 -10.62 8.67 -17.90
CA ASP A 70 -9.90 9.45 -18.91
C ASP A 70 -8.59 8.74 -19.27
N ALA A 71 -8.42 8.44 -20.58
CA ALA A 71 -7.25 7.71 -21.06
C ALA A 71 -5.93 8.50 -20.89
N ASN A 72 -5.97 9.83 -20.92
CA ASN A 72 -4.76 10.63 -20.72
C ASN A 72 -4.37 10.62 -19.24
N ARG A 73 -5.32 10.81 -18.31
CA ARG A 73 -5.08 10.72 -16.87
C ARG A 73 -4.56 9.33 -16.47
N ARG A 74 -5.14 8.28 -17.07
CA ARG A 74 -4.65 6.90 -16.88
C ARG A 74 -3.22 6.73 -17.38
N ARG A 75 -2.87 7.27 -18.55
CA ARG A 75 -1.50 7.26 -19.07
C ARG A 75 -0.53 7.99 -18.14
N GLU A 76 -0.92 9.18 -17.65
CA GLU A 76 -0.13 9.93 -16.67
C GLU A 76 0.08 9.14 -15.38
N ALA A 77 -0.94 8.43 -14.88
CA ALA A 77 -0.83 7.55 -13.70
C ALA A 77 0.15 6.41 -13.94
N VAL A 78 0.07 5.73 -15.10
CA VAL A 78 1.01 4.65 -15.47
C VAL A 78 2.45 5.15 -15.54
N GLU A 79 2.69 6.30 -16.18
CA GLU A 79 4.03 6.87 -16.24
C GLU A 79 4.55 7.31 -14.86
N HIS A 80 3.69 7.87 -14.02
CA HIS A 80 4.08 8.20 -12.64
C HIS A 80 4.43 6.94 -11.83
N MET A 81 3.61 5.88 -11.93
CA MET A 81 3.89 4.60 -11.29
C MET A 81 5.23 4.00 -11.72
N LYS A 82 5.59 4.09 -13.02
CA LYS A 82 6.92 3.65 -13.47
C LYS A 82 8.05 4.41 -12.79
N HIS A 83 7.90 5.73 -12.59
CA HIS A 83 8.90 6.51 -11.85
C HIS A 83 8.99 6.10 -10.37
N LEU A 84 7.84 5.77 -9.74
CA LEU A 84 7.82 5.26 -8.37
C LEU A 84 8.53 3.91 -8.30
N LEU A 85 8.24 3.00 -9.23
CA LEU A 85 8.85 1.66 -9.31
C LEU A 85 10.37 1.75 -9.49
N SER A 86 10.87 2.53 -10.45
CA SER A 86 12.32 2.72 -10.64
C SER A 86 12.96 3.33 -9.40
N GLY A 87 12.38 4.39 -8.85
CA GLY A 87 12.95 5.06 -7.69
C GLY A 87 12.97 4.20 -6.44
N ILE A 88 11.89 3.44 -6.15
CA ILE A 88 11.88 2.58 -4.96
C ILE A 88 12.84 1.38 -5.11
N ALA A 89 13.06 0.88 -6.33
CA ALA A 89 14.07 -0.13 -6.61
C ALA A 89 15.49 0.40 -6.28
N GLU A 90 15.81 1.62 -6.74
CA GLU A 90 17.09 2.27 -6.41
C GLU A 90 17.26 2.49 -4.90
N LEU A 91 16.17 2.73 -4.17
CA LEU A 91 16.18 2.89 -2.71
C LEU A 91 16.19 1.56 -1.94
N GLY A 92 16.03 0.42 -2.62
CA GLY A 92 16.07 -0.92 -2.04
C GLY A 92 14.78 -1.33 -1.32
N GLY A 93 13.66 -0.63 -1.59
CA GLY A 93 12.35 -0.97 -1.08
C GLY A 93 11.68 -2.09 -1.87
N THR A 94 10.56 -2.59 -1.35
CA THR A 94 9.85 -3.76 -1.90
C THR A 94 9.13 -3.43 -3.20
N GLY A 95 8.46 -2.29 -3.27
CA GLY A 95 7.63 -1.94 -4.41
C GLY A 95 6.82 -0.65 -4.24
N ALA A 96 5.95 -0.40 -5.22
CA ALA A 96 5.07 0.75 -5.24
C ALA A 96 3.60 0.33 -5.08
N VAL A 97 2.92 0.88 -4.08
CA VAL A 97 1.50 0.66 -3.79
C VAL A 97 0.65 1.52 -4.71
N THR A 98 -0.38 0.93 -5.30
CA THR A 98 -1.40 1.63 -6.08
C THR A 98 -2.75 0.95 -5.97
N PRO A 99 -3.85 1.69 -5.69
CA PRO A 99 -5.19 1.19 -5.95
C PRO A 99 -5.50 1.19 -7.45
N ALA A 100 -6.53 0.47 -7.84
CA ALA A 100 -7.06 0.52 -9.21
C ALA A 100 -7.68 1.88 -9.52
N ALA A 101 -8.47 2.42 -8.59
CA ALA A 101 -9.13 3.71 -8.64
C ALA A 101 -9.35 4.26 -7.22
N PHE A 102 -9.62 5.57 -7.12
CA PHE A 102 -10.02 6.19 -5.87
C PHE A 102 -11.02 7.32 -6.14
N GLY A 103 -12.26 7.15 -5.70
CA GLY A 103 -13.30 8.16 -5.81
C GLY A 103 -13.78 8.47 -7.23
N LEU A 104 -13.45 7.67 -8.24
CA LEU A 104 -13.83 7.91 -9.64
C LEU A 104 -15.35 7.75 -9.84
N ALA A 105 -15.93 6.73 -9.24
CA ALA A 105 -17.37 6.45 -9.29
C ALA A 105 -18.01 6.56 -7.91
N SER A 106 -17.44 5.90 -6.91
CA SER A 106 -18.03 5.70 -5.58
C SER A 106 -18.29 6.99 -4.80
N LYS A 107 -17.51 8.05 -5.02
CA LYS A 107 -17.68 9.37 -4.38
C LYS A 107 -18.55 10.35 -5.19
N ARG A 108 -19.14 9.92 -6.31
CA ARG A 108 -19.99 10.78 -7.11
C ARG A 108 -21.46 10.64 -6.71
N LEU A 109 -22.19 11.76 -6.70
CA LEU A 109 -23.62 11.76 -6.41
C LEU A 109 -24.44 11.26 -7.61
N PRO A 110 -25.53 10.47 -7.37
CA PRO A 110 -26.44 10.11 -8.45
C PRO A 110 -27.15 11.35 -9.07
N PRO A 111 -27.52 11.31 -10.34
CA PRO A 111 -27.39 10.16 -11.26
C PRO A 111 -26.04 10.19 -12.00
N PHE A 112 -25.03 9.53 -11.47
CA PHE A 112 -23.75 9.34 -12.17
C PHE A 112 -23.78 7.97 -12.85
N GLU A 113 -23.67 7.94 -14.17
CA GLU A 113 -23.53 6.71 -14.94
C GLU A 113 -22.04 6.40 -15.14
N VAL A 114 -21.62 5.21 -14.77
CA VAL A 114 -20.25 4.73 -14.96
C VAL A 114 -20.02 4.57 -16.47
N PRO A 115 -18.97 5.16 -17.05
CA PRO A 115 -18.77 5.19 -18.51
C PRO A 115 -18.31 3.85 -19.09
N ARG A 116 -17.96 2.88 -18.24
CA ARG A 116 -17.50 1.53 -18.65
C ARG A 116 -18.25 0.46 -17.87
N THR A 117 -18.39 -0.72 -18.48
CA THR A 117 -18.85 -1.93 -17.82
C THR A 117 -17.75 -2.53 -16.95
N GLU A 118 -18.08 -3.42 -16.03
CA GLU A 118 -17.10 -4.16 -15.22
C GLU A 118 -16.08 -4.93 -16.08
N GLU A 119 -16.52 -5.51 -17.20
CA GLU A 119 -15.63 -6.20 -18.14
C GLU A 119 -14.64 -5.25 -18.81
N GLU A 120 -15.10 -4.04 -19.16
CA GLU A 120 -14.24 -3.00 -19.74
C GLU A 120 -13.27 -2.45 -18.71
N ASP A 121 -13.71 -2.26 -17.46
CA ASP A 121 -12.85 -1.87 -16.34
C ASP A 121 -11.77 -2.92 -16.07
N ARG A 122 -12.16 -4.20 -16.00
CA ARG A 122 -11.21 -5.30 -15.83
C ARG A 122 -10.16 -5.35 -16.97
N ARG A 123 -10.57 -5.16 -18.22
CA ARG A 123 -9.65 -5.14 -19.35
C ARG A 123 -8.65 -3.99 -19.28
N VAL A 124 -9.15 -2.78 -18.99
CA VAL A 124 -8.30 -1.59 -18.80
C VAL A 124 -7.28 -1.83 -17.69
N LEU A 125 -7.71 -2.42 -16.59
CA LEU A 125 -6.84 -2.68 -15.44
C LEU A 125 -5.79 -3.75 -15.78
N LEU A 126 -6.15 -4.81 -16.48
CA LEU A 126 -5.19 -5.83 -16.95
C LEU A 126 -4.16 -5.23 -17.90
N ASP A 127 -4.58 -4.44 -18.89
CA ASP A 127 -3.67 -3.81 -19.86
C ASP A 127 -2.64 -2.90 -19.14
N THR A 128 -3.08 -2.13 -18.14
CA THR A 128 -2.18 -1.25 -17.37
C THR A 128 -1.28 -2.02 -16.42
N LEU A 129 -1.77 -3.09 -15.78
CA LEU A 129 -0.97 -3.93 -14.89
C LEU A 129 0.08 -4.74 -15.67
N GLU A 130 -0.23 -5.23 -16.88
CA GLU A 130 0.76 -5.90 -17.72
C GLU A 130 1.92 -4.96 -18.06
N GLU A 131 1.63 -3.73 -18.46
CA GLU A 131 2.65 -2.70 -18.75
C GLU A 131 3.50 -2.35 -17.53
N LEU A 132 2.87 -2.15 -16.37
CA LEU A 132 3.56 -1.86 -15.11
C LEU A 132 4.37 -3.07 -14.63
N GLY A 133 3.85 -4.27 -14.81
CA GLY A 133 4.54 -5.51 -14.46
C GLY A 133 5.81 -5.72 -15.28
N GLU A 134 5.78 -5.44 -16.57
CA GLU A 134 6.99 -5.48 -17.41
C GLU A 134 8.06 -4.50 -16.93
N HIS A 135 7.65 -3.27 -16.58
CA HIS A 135 8.56 -2.28 -16.05
C HIS A 135 9.14 -2.72 -14.69
N ALA A 136 8.29 -3.20 -13.78
CA ALA A 136 8.72 -3.66 -12.47
C ALA A 136 9.69 -4.86 -12.56
N GLU A 137 9.46 -5.82 -13.49
CA GLU A 137 10.38 -6.93 -13.75
C GLU A 137 11.76 -6.41 -14.21
N CYS A 138 11.81 -5.39 -15.07
CA CYS A 138 13.07 -4.80 -15.51
C CYS A 138 13.83 -4.10 -14.38
N GLU A 139 13.13 -3.45 -13.48
CA GLU A 139 13.70 -2.73 -12.33
C GLU A 139 14.00 -3.65 -11.12
N GLY A 140 13.51 -4.88 -11.13
CA GLY A 140 13.66 -5.83 -10.02
C GLY A 140 12.84 -5.46 -8.78
N THR A 141 11.66 -4.90 -8.97
CA THR A 141 10.74 -4.44 -7.93
C THR A 141 9.32 -4.95 -8.16
N LEU A 142 8.35 -4.57 -7.34
CA LEU A 142 6.99 -5.07 -7.37
C LEU A 142 5.96 -3.95 -7.51
N VAL A 143 4.91 -4.19 -8.28
CA VAL A 143 3.65 -3.47 -8.14
C VAL A 143 2.87 -4.10 -7.00
N LEU A 144 2.48 -3.30 -6.03
CA LEU A 144 1.70 -3.68 -4.86
C LEU A 144 0.27 -3.20 -5.07
N LEU A 145 -0.55 -4.04 -5.72
CA LEU A 145 -1.93 -3.68 -6.04
C LEU A 145 -2.80 -3.73 -4.78
N GLU A 146 -3.48 -2.63 -4.49
CA GLU A 146 -4.27 -2.43 -3.28
C GLU A 146 -5.77 -2.51 -3.55
N PRO A 147 -6.48 -3.51 -3.02
CA PRO A 147 -7.93 -3.48 -2.91
C PRO A 147 -8.38 -2.46 -1.87
N LEU A 148 -9.27 -1.54 -2.27
CA LEU A 148 -9.89 -0.58 -1.36
C LEU A 148 -11.33 -0.96 -1.06
N ASN A 149 -11.91 -0.40 0.01
CA ASN A 149 -13.31 -0.61 0.30
C ASN A 149 -14.24 0.01 -0.77
N ARG A 150 -15.45 -0.52 -0.87
CA ARG A 150 -16.50 -0.12 -1.86
C ARG A 150 -16.88 1.35 -1.83
N TYR A 151 -16.58 2.07 -0.75
CA TYR A 151 -16.87 3.50 -0.64
C TYR A 151 -15.77 4.36 -1.26
N GLU A 152 -14.65 3.76 -1.64
CA GLU A 152 -13.47 4.45 -2.18
C GLU A 152 -13.08 3.96 -3.57
N ASP A 153 -13.18 2.66 -3.86
CA ASP A 153 -12.95 2.10 -5.20
C ASP A 153 -14.18 1.30 -5.68
N HIS A 154 -14.40 1.27 -6.99
CA HIS A 154 -15.46 0.50 -7.64
C HIS A 154 -14.92 -0.67 -8.48
N MET A 155 -13.61 -0.80 -8.60
CA MET A 155 -12.98 -1.76 -9.52
C MET A 155 -12.37 -2.96 -8.80
N LEU A 156 -11.87 -2.77 -7.58
CA LEU A 156 -11.13 -3.79 -6.84
C LEU A 156 -11.33 -3.60 -5.32
N ASN A 157 -11.98 -4.57 -4.68
CA ASN A 157 -12.36 -4.43 -3.28
C ASN A 157 -11.83 -5.55 -2.37
N ARG A 158 -11.55 -6.74 -2.89
CA ARG A 158 -11.19 -7.92 -2.10
C ARG A 158 -9.81 -8.48 -2.49
N LEU A 159 -9.15 -9.16 -1.55
CA LEU A 159 -7.84 -9.77 -1.81
C LEU A 159 -7.92 -10.85 -2.90
N ASP A 160 -8.96 -11.69 -2.91
CA ASP A 160 -9.14 -12.74 -3.91
C ASP A 160 -9.29 -12.19 -5.34
N GLU A 161 -10.01 -11.07 -5.51
CA GLU A 161 -10.11 -10.36 -6.78
C GLU A 161 -8.73 -9.84 -7.25
N GLY A 162 -7.93 -9.29 -6.32
CA GLY A 162 -6.56 -8.86 -6.58
C GLY A 162 -5.65 -10.01 -7.00
N VAL A 163 -5.75 -11.16 -6.34
CA VAL A 163 -5.02 -12.39 -6.69
C VAL A 163 -5.39 -12.87 -8.09
N GLU A 164 -6.67 -12.84 -8.46
CA GLU A 164 -7.13 -13.18 -9.80
C GLU A 164 -6.56 -12.26 -10.87
N LEU A 165 -6.53 -10.94 -10.60
CA LEU A 165 -5.91 -9.97 -11.50
C LEU A 165 -4.41 -10.23 -11.65
N ALA A 166 -3.69 -10.40 -10.55
CA ALA A 166 -2.26 -10.69 -10.55
C ALA A 166 -1.94 -11.96 -11.37
N LYS A 167 -2.69 -13.05 -11.17
CA LYS A 167 -2.55 -14.29 -11.94
C LYS A 167 -2.86 -14.08 -13.43
N ALA A 168 -3.86 -13.26 -13.77
CA ALA A 168 -4.27 -13.02 -15.15
C ALA A 168 -3.20 -12.28 -15.97
N THR A 169 -2.42 -11.39 -15.36
CA THR A 169 -1.30 -10.67 -16.03
C THR A 169 -0.14 -11.60 -16.39
N LYS A 170 -0.01 -12.76 -15.74
CA LYS A 170 1.15 -13.69 -15.86
C LYS A 170 2.50 -13.03 -15.56
N LYS A 171 2.50 -11.92 -14.81
CA LYS A 171 3.69 -11.18 -14.37
C LYS A 171 3.99 -11.50 -12.91
N GLY A 172 5.20 -11.98 -12.62
CA GLY A 172 5.64 -12.31 -11.27
C GLY A 172 5.78 -11.07 -10.38
N SER A 173 5.96 -9.91 -10.99
CA SER A 173 6.09 -8.61 -10.34
C SER A 173 4.78 -7.95 -9.92
N ILE A 174 3.62 -8.48 -10.35
CA ILE A 174 2.33 -8.01 -9.85
C ILE A 174 1.99 -8.82 -8.61
N LYS A 175 1.99 -8.15 -7.49
CA LYS A 175 1.63 -8.68 -6.17
C LYS A 175 0.51 -7.84 -5.58
N ILE A 176 -0.09 -8.32 -4.52
CA ILE A 176 -1.13 -7.58 -3.80
C ILE A 176 -0.65 -7.14 -2.43
N MET A 177 -1.24 -6.11 -1.97
CA MET A 177 -1.19 -5.72 -0.57
C MET A 177 -2.58 -5.78 0.06
N GLY A 178 -2.63 -5.95 1.38
CA GLY A 178 -3.87 -5.92 2.14
C GLY A 178 -3.85 -4.78 3.14
N ASP A 179 -4.83 -3.89 3.08
CA ASP A 179 -5.04 -2.90 4.15
C ASP A 179 -6.11 -3.42 5.10
N LEU A 180 -5.74 -3.67 6.35
CA LEU A 180 -6.65 -4.24 7.36
C LEU A 180 -7.88 -3.38 7.62
N PHE A 181 -7.81 -2.05 7.40
CA PHE A 181 -8.98 -1.18 7.47
C PHE A 181 -9.96 -1.44 6.32
N HIS A 182 -9.47 -1.52 5.07
CA HIS A 182 -10.30 -1.81 3.92
C HIS A 182 -10.86 -3.24 3.99
N MET A 183 -10.03 -4.19 4.33
CA MET A 183 -10.41 -5.60 4.52
C MET A 183 -11.47 -5.78 5.62
N ASN A 184 -11.41 -5.01 6.71
CA ASN A 184 -12.42 -5.04 7.77
C ASN A 184 -13.83 -4.63 7.30
N ILE A 185 -13.94 -3.95 6.15
CA ILE A 185 -15.21 -3.54 5.53
C ILE A 185 -15.66 -4.57 4.48
N GLU A 186 -14.72 -5.16 3.73
CA GLU A 186 -15.02 -5.95 2.54
C GLU A 186 -14.92 -7.47 2.75
N GLU A 187 -14.01 -7.93 3.62
CA GLU A 187 -13.79 -9.36 3.82
C GLU A 187 -14.71 -9.93 4.91
N ASP A 188 -15.21 -11.13 4.68
CA ASP A 188 -16.04 -11.84 5.66
C ASP A 188 -15.20 -12.29 6.89
N ASP A 189 -13.94 -12.65 6.67
CA ASP A 189 -12.96 -13.05 7.67
C ASP A 189 -11.56 -12.65 7.22
N LEU A 190 -10.88 -11.79 8.01
CA LEU A 190 -9.55 -11.26 7.69
C LEU A 190 -8.50 -12.37 7.57
N GLY A 191 -8.52 -13.32 8.51
CA GLY A 191 -7.55 -14.40 8.54
C GLY A 191 -7.72 -15.36 7.36
N GLU A 192 -8.94 -15.65 6.97
CA GLU A 192 -9.23 -16.51 5.82
C GLU A 192 -8.83 -15.85 4.50
N ALA A 193 -9.15 -14.56 4.32
CA ALA A 193 -8.73 -13.80 3.15
C ALA A 193 -7.20 -13.77 3.00
N ILE A 194 -6.47 -13.54 4.11
CA ILE A 194 -5.01 -13.59 4.14
C ILE A 194 -4.49 -14.97 3.74
N ARG A 195 -5.04 -16.05 4.32
CA ARG A 195 -4.61 -17.42 3.99
C ARG A 195 -4.84 -17.78 2.54
N GLN A 196 -5.94 -17.33 1.93
CA GLN A 196 -6.26 -17.56 0.52
C GLN A 196 -5.37 -16.77 -0.45
N ALA A 197 -4.87 -15.61 -0.01
CA ALA A 197 -3.97 -14.79 -0.81
C ALA A 197 -2.56 -15.40 -0.95
N GLU A 198 -2.15 -16.26 -0.01
CA GLU A 198 -0.87 -16.99 -0.05
C GLU A 198 0.34 -16.08 -0.35
N ASP A 199 1.21 -16.51 -1.25
CA ASP A 199 2.42 -15.81 -1.67
C ASP A 199 2.17 -14.59 -2.59
N HIS A 200 0.91 -14.32 -2.94
CA HIS A 200 0.55 -13.09 -3.63
C HIS A 200 0.52 -11.87 -2.69
N LEU A 201 0.23 -12.07 -1.40
CA LEU A 201 0.23 -11.01 -0.40
C LEU A 201 1.65 -10.76 0.12
N VAL A 202 2.24 -9.63 -0.23
CA VAL A 202 3.64 -9.31 0.11
C VAL A 202 3.84 -8.02 0.89
N HIS A 203 2.77 -7.24 1.06
CA HIS A 203 2.76 -6.00 1.82
C HIS A 203 1.42 -5.84 2.54
N VAL A 204 1.42 -5.12 3.67
CA VAL A 204 0.20 -4.86 4.44
C VAL A 204 0.19 -3.40 4.88
N HIS A 205 -0.98 -2.75 4.81
CA HIS A 205 -1.24 -1.56 5.60
C HIS A 205 -2.01 -1.92 6.85
N HIS A 206 -1.67 -1.29 7.95
CA HIS A 206 -2.41 -1.46 9.18
C HIS A 206 -2.93 -0.13 9.73
N ALA A 207 -4.23 -0.08 9.86
CA ALA A 207 -4.99 0.89 10.60
C ALA A 207 -6.09 0.14 11.35
N ASP A 208 -6.59 0.72 12.41
CA ASP A 208 -7.75 0.14 13.10
C ASP A 208 -9.05 0.39 12.33
N SER A 209 -10.12 -0.28 12.70
CA SER A 209 -11.45 -0.24 12.06
C SER A 209 -12.06 1.17 11.88
N ASN A 210 -11.52 2.16 12.58
CA ASN A 210 -11.92 3.57 12.52
C ASN A 210 -10.89 4.47 11.82
N ARG A 211 -9.92 3.87 11.08
CA ARG A 211 -8.80 4.53 10.40
C ARG A 211 -7.88 5.32 11.33
N LEU A 212 -7.87 4.97 12.63
CA LEU A 212 -6.90 5.45 13.61
C LEU A 212 -5.81 4.40 13.85
N GLN A 213 -4.85 4.74 14.73
CA GLN A 213 -3.77 3.81 15.08
C GLN A 213 -4.30 2.51 15.68
N PRO A 214 -3.61 1.38 15.47
CA PRO A 214 -3.93 0.09 16.07
C PRO A 214 -4.15 0.16 17.58
N GLY A 215 -5.22 -0.48 18.05
CA GLY A 215 -5.69 -0.43 19.43
C GLY A 215 -6.72 0.67 19.72
N ALA A 216 -7.05 1.51 18.74
CA ALA A 216 -8.07 2.55 18.89
C ALA A 216 -9.47 2.14 18.43
N GLY A 217 -9.63 0.98 17.81
CA GLY A 217 -10.88 0.41 17.30
C GLY A 217 -11.08 -1.05 17.74
N HIS A 218 -11.51 -1.90 16.80
CA HIS A 218 -11.86 -3.29 17.11
C HIS A 218 -11.30 -4.29 16.06
N THR A 219 -10.34 -3.91 15.24
CA THR A 219 -9.69 -4.83 14.30
C THR A 219 -9.00 -5.98 15.03
N ASP A 220 -9.22 -7.22 14.59
CA ASP A 220 -8.53 -8.39 15.14
C ASP A 220 -7.10 -8.52 14.58
N PHE A 221 -6.19 -7.73 15.12
CA PHE A 221 -4.78 -7.78 14.71
C PHE A 221 -4.13 -9.13 15.03
N ALA A 222 -4.49 -9.76 16.15
CA ALA A 222 -3.90 -11.04 16.54
C ALA A 222 -4.25 -12.14 15.52
N GLY A 223 -5.54 -12.25 15.15
CA GLY A 223 -5.99 -13.21 14.14
C GLY A 223 -5.38 -12.94 12.75
N ALA A 224 -5.25 -11.66 12.36
CA ALA A 224 -4.59 -11.29 11.11
C ALA A 224 -3.09 -11.65 11.12
N PHE A 225 -2.37 -11.40 12.21
CA PHE A 225 -0.94 -11.73 12.33
C PHE A 225 -0.68 -13.24 12.41
N ASP A 226 -1.56 -13.99 13.04
CA ASP A 226 -1.51 -15.47 13.03
C ASP A 226 -1.67 -16.00 11.60
N ALA A 227 -2.59 -15.42 10.81
CA ALA A 227 -2.78 -15.80 9.43
C ALA A 227 -1.57 -15.42 8.56
N LEU A 228 -1.02 -14.21 8.72
CA LEU A 228 0.20 -13.77 8.03
C LEU A 228 1.40 -14.68 8.37
N SER A 229 1.56 -15.02 9.63
CA SER A 229 2.58 -15.99 10.06
C SER A 229 2.37 -17.36 9.43
N GLY A 230 1.12 -17.81 9.35
CA GLY A 230 0.74 -19.09 8.76
C GLY A 230 1.07 -19.24 7.28
N ILE A 231 1.05 -18.14 6.52
CA ILE A 231 1.46 -18.11 5.10
C ILE A 231 2.95 -17.82 4.91
N GLY A 232 3.72 -17.66 6.00
CA GLY A 232 5.15 -17.33 5.94
C GLY A 232 5.45 -15.90 5.50
N PHE A 233 4.53 -14.96 5.75
CA PHE A 233 4.73 -13.56 5.38
C PHE A 233 5.94 -12.95 6.10
N ASP A 234 6.90 -12.44 5.34
CA ASP A 234 8.11 -11.78 5.84
C ASP A 234 8.23 -10.30 5.37
N GLY A 235 7.19 -9.79 4.72
CA GLY A 235 7.10 -8.44 4.19
C GLY A 235 7.00 -7.34 5.26
N TYR A 236 6.83 -6.12 4.78
CA TYR A 236 6.54 -4.97 5.63
C TYR A 236 5.04 -4.81 5.87
N MET A 237 4.73 -4.34 7.06
CA MET A 237 3.40 -3.87 7.44
C MET A 237 3.53 -2.39 7.78
N ALA A 238 3.03 -1.51 6.91
CA ALA A 238 3.17 -0.08 7.05
C ALA A 238 1.93 0.54 7.72
N MET A 239 2.15 1.43 8.65
CA MET A 239 1.08 2.17 9.31
C MET A 239 0.59 3.30 8.41
N GLU A 240 -0.69 3.26 8.04
CA GLU A 240 -1.40 4.26 7.25
C GLU A 240 -2.71 4.66 7.92
N CYS A 241 -2.65 5.60 8.86
CA CYS A 241 -3.80 5.97 9.68
C CYS A 241 -3.67 7.37 10.27
N GLY A 242 -4.77 7.88 10.83
CA GLY A 242 -4.72 9.03 11.72
C GLY A 242 -4.18 8.65 13.10
N ILE A 243 -3.60 9.62 13.79
CA ILE A 243 -3.11 9.43 15.16
C ILE A 243 -3.97 10.24 16.12
N ARG A 244 -4.47 9.57 17.15
CA ARG A 244 -5.16 10.23 18.27
C ARG A 244 -4.15 10.52 19.37
N GLY A 245 -3.99 11.75 19.73
CA GLY A 245 -3.05 12.20 20.77
C GLY A 245 -1.74 12.76 20.20
N ASP A 246 -0.74 12.84 21.05
CA ASP A 246 0.60 13.23 20.63
C ASP A 246 1.30 12.08 19.89
N THR A 247 1.77 12.35 18.68
CA THR A 247 2.38 11.34 17.82
C THR A 247 3.65 10.75 18.43
N ARG A 248 4.45 11.56 19.13
CA ARG A 248 5.70 11.12 19.75
C ARG A 248 5.47 10.16 20.93
N GLU A 249 4.31 10.28 21.60
CA GLU A 249 3.92 9.38 22.67
C GLU A 249 3.20 8.14 22.12
N ALA A 250 2.29 8.32 21.15
CA ALA A 250 1.43 7.26 20.63
C ALA A 250 2.21 6.21 19.81
N LEU A 251 3.14 6.62 18.93
CA LEU A 251 3.80 5.67 18.02
C LEU A 251 4.62 4.57 18.73
N PRO A 252 5.43 4.86 19.77
CA PRO A 252 6.11 3.80 20.51
C PRO A 252 5.15 2.84 21.23
N GLU A 253 3.97 3.32 21.65
CA GLU A 253 2.93 2.48 22.26
C GLU A 253 2.29 1.56 21.26
N VAL A 254 1.97 2.07 20.07
CA VAL A 254 1.44 1.29 18.95
C VAL A 254 2.42 0.19 18.54
N VAL A 255 3.71 0.50 18.38
CA VAL A 255 4.72 -0.52 18.05
C VAL A 255 4.78 -1.61 19.11
N ARG A 256 4.76 -1.25 20.40
CA ARG A 256 4.73 -2.25 21.49
C ARG A 256 3.48 -3.11 21.43
N HIS A 257 2.32 -2.51 21.17
CA HIS A 257 1.06 -3.23 21.03
C HIS A 257 1.11 -4.24 19.87
N LEU A 258 1.54 -3.79 18.68
CA LEU A 258 1.68 -4.66 17.49
C LEU A 258 2.67 -5.79 17.73
N ARG A 259 3.87 -5.48 18.25
CA ARG A 259 4.89 -6.50 18.56
C ARG A 259 4.38 -7.57 19.55
N SER A 260 3.58 -7.16 20.55
CA SER A 260 2.97 -8.11 21.50
C SER A 260 1.89 -9.00 20.85
N SER A 261 1.28 -8.56 19.75
CA SER A 261 0.27 -9.33 19.02
C SER A 261 0.88 -10.25 17.95
N MET A 262 2.15 -10.11 17.64
CA MET A 262 2.88 -10.95 16.67
C MET A 262 3.39 -12.27 17.26
N GLY A 263 3.29 -12.50 18.58
CA GLY A 263 3.77 -13.68 19.29
C GLY A 263 5.20 -13.54 19.77
#